data_52bd3a2bfb3657303e66e3728d38fa7c
#
_entry.id   52bd3a2bfb3657303e66e3728d38fa7c
#
_cell.length_a   1.000
_cell.length_b   1.000
_cell.length_c   1.000
_cell.angle_alpha   90.00
_cell.angle_beta   90.00
_cell.angle_gamma   90.00
#
_symmetry.space_group_name_H-M   'P 1'
#
loop_
_entity.id
_entity.type
_entity.pdbx_description
1 polymer ?
#
loop_
_entity_poly.entity_id
_entity_poly.type
_entity_poly.pdbx_seq_one_letter_code
_entity_poly.pdbx_strand_id
1 'polypeptide(L)'
;MKKIVLMFVAMMTMTVANAENENNNTVQAANAYDMTVNMRKLAVTLGLTMDQMEAVQDIHHQFCNEMMLASQAQGDERAALLEQAVKKDVRYMHYVLEEKQYKKYLLLLNTTLNNRGINVDNE
;
A
#
# COMPACT_ATOMS: atom_id res chain seq x y z
N MET A 1 -15.09 -9.89 6.35
CA MET A 1 -13.74 -9.58 6.09
C MET A 1 -13.42 -8.12 6.17
N LYS A 2 -14.34 -7.26 5.94
CA LYS A 2 -14.00 -5.89 6.02
C LYS A 2 -13.86 -5.34 7.38
N LYS A 3 -14.26 -6.04 8.39
CA LYS A 3 -14.18 -5.48 9.70
C LYS A 3 -12.81 -5.31 10.22
N ILE A 4 -11.91 -6.15 9.82
CA ILE A 4 -10.57 -6.05 10.33
C ILE A 4 -9.92 -4.77 9.99
N VAL A 5 -10.42 -4.18 8.98
CA VAL A 5 -9.85 -3.00 8.49
C VAL A 5 -9.90 -1.85 9.43
N LEU A 6 -10.79 -1.89 10.35
CA LEU A 6 -10.98 -0.74 11.20
C LEU A 6 -9.75 -0.32 11.96
N MET A 7 -8.88 -1.25 12.23
CA MET A 7 -7.72 -0.88 12.97
C MET A 7 -6.82 0.05 12.23
N PHE A 8 -6.71 -0.14 10.95
CA PHE A 8 -5.87 0.73 10.18
C PHE A 8 -6.48 2.09 10.00
N VAL A 9 -7.77 2.13 9.99
CA VAL A 9 -8.41 3.38 9.78
C VAL A 9 -7.98 4.39 10.80
N ALA A 10 -7.86 3.95 12.01
CA ALA A 10 -7.51 4.88 13.04
C ALA A 10 -6.19 5.54 12.80
N MET A 11 -5.30 4.86 12.13
CA MET A 11 -4.02 5.44 11.92
C MET A 11 -3.95 6.36 10.75
N MET A 12 -4.86 6.19 9.85
CA MET A 12 -4.78 6.99 8.65
C MET A 12 -5.44 8.31 8.75
N THR A 13 -6.17 8.51 9.80
CA THR A 13 -7.01 9.66 9.78
C THR A 13 -6.34 10.96 10.04
N MET A 14 -5.20 10.93 10.61
CA MET A 14 -4.67 12.15 11.02
C MET A 14 -4.11 12.98 9.95
N THR A 15 -3.91 12.45 8.83
CA THR A 15 -3.17 13.22 7.87
C THR A 15 -3.92 14.30 7.18
N VAL A 16 -5.18 14.39 7.42
CA VAL A 16 -5.92 15.31 6.65
C VAL A 16 -5.95 16.69 7.16
N ALA A 17 -5.38 16.88 8.27
CA ALA A 17 -5.61 18.10 8.95
C ALA A 17 -5.24 19.35 8.23
N ASN A 18 -4.31 19.32 7.39
CA ASN A 18 -3.88 20.54 6.81
C ASN A 18 -4.25 20.73 5.41
N ALA A 19 -5.34 20.26 5.07
CA ALA A 19 -5.75 20.36 3.71
C ALA A 19 -6.04 21.75 3.25
N GLU A 20 -6.12 22.68 4.11
CA GLU A 20 -6.52 23.99 3.66
C GLU A 20 -5.48 24.66 2.81
N ASN A 21 -4.30 24.18 2.81
CA ASN A 21 -3.27 24.82 2.03
C ASN A 21 -3.42 24.39 0.58
N GLU A 22 -3.48 25.32 -0.31
CA GLU A 22 -3.72 24.98 -1.68
C GLU A 22 -2.57 24.27 -2.34
N ASN A 23 -1.39 24.43 -1.85
CA ASN A 23 -0.27 23.72 -2.45
C ASN A 23 -0.23 22.29 -2.04
N ASN A 24 -1.15 21.88 -1.23
CA ASN A 24 -1.10 20.57 -0.68
C ASN A 24 -1.52 19.48 -1.61
N ASN A 25 -2.01 19.81 -2.79
CA ASN A 25 -2.42 18.74 -3.69
C ASN A 25 -1.28 17.77 -3.94
N THR A 26 -0.11 18.28 -4.24
CA THR A 26 1.03 17.42 -4.48
C THR A 26 1.48 16.74 -3.20
N VAL A 27 1.50 17.49 -2.12
CA VAL A 27 1.92 16.93 -0.86
C VAL A 27 0.96 15.87 -0.37
N GLN A 28 -0.33 16.12 -0.54
CA GLN A 28 -1.31 15.13 -0.13
C GLN A 28 -1.24 13.88 -0.96
N ALA A 29 -1.01 14.02 -2.26
CA ALA A 29 -0.87 12.85 -3.09
C ALA A 29 0.35 12.05 -2.67
N ALA A 30 1.46 12.71 -2.41
CA ALA A 30 2.65 12.01 -1.98
C ALA A 30 2.40 11.30 -0.66
N ASN A 31 1.72 11.95 0.27
CA ASN A 31 1.44 11.33 1.55
C ASN A 31 0.50 10.14 1.42
N ALA A 32 -0.52 10.29 0.59
CA ALA A 32 -1.48 9.21 0.43
C ALA A 32 -0.84 8.00 -0.23
N TYR A 33 0.11 8.25 -1.12
CA TYR A 33 0.73 7.18 -1.86
C TYR A 33 2.00 6.66 -1.21
N ASP A 34 2.33 7.15 -0.03
CA ASP A 34 3.50 6.70 0.69
C ASP A 34 3.18 5.38 1.35
N MET A 35 3.69 4.30 0.81
CA MET A 35 3.40 2.96 1.29
C MET A 35 4.48 2.42 2.21
N THR A 36 5.31 3.29 2.75
CA THR A 36 6.35 2.85 3.64
C THR A 36 5.76 2.19 4.89
N VAL A 37 6.33 1.09 5.30
CA VAL A 37 5.86 0.40 6.48
C VAL A 37 7.05 -0.02 7.30
N ASN A 38 6.78 -0.38 8.54
CA ASN A 38 7.79 -0.95 9.40
C ASN A 38 7.92 -2.43 9.03
N MET A 39 9.01 -2.78 8.36
CA MET A 39 9.17 -4.13 7.87
C MET A 39 9.19 -5.16 8.97
N ARG A 40 9.73 -4.81 10.12
CA ARG A 40 9.75 -5.75 11.22
C ARG A 40 8.34 -6.07 11.68
N LYS A 41 7.51 -5.05 11.78
CA LYS A 41 6.13 -5.27 12.16
C LYS A 41 5.38 -6.07 11.10
N LEU A 42 5.64 -5.78 9.87
CA LEU A 42 4.99 -6.52 8.79
C LEU A 42 5.40 -7.98 8.84
N ALA A 43 6.68 -8.23 9.06
CA ALA A 43 7.16 -9.59 9.13
C ALA A 43 6.49 -10.36 10.27
N VAL A 44 6.35 -9.72 11.41
CA VAL A 44 5.70 -10.37 12.54
C VAL A 44 4.22 -10.61 12.25
N THR A 45 3.57 -9.62 11.68
CA THR A 45 2.15 -9.71 11.41
C THR A 45 1.85 -10.85 10.43
N LEU A 46 2.68 -11.01 9.42
CA LEU A 46 2.46 -12.05 8.43
C LEU A 46 3.13 -13.37 8.81
N GLY A 47 4.00 -13.36 9.79
CA GLY A 47 4.70 -14.59 10.15
C GLY A 47 5.74 -14.98 9.12
N LEU A 48 6.52 -14.04 8.65
CA LEU A 48 7.48 -14.32 7.58
C LEU A 48 8.71 -15.03 8.09
N THR A 49 9.24 -15.94 7.27
CA THR A 49 10.56 -16.49 7.52
C THR A 49 11.60 -15.47 7.11
N MET A 50 12.85 -15.76 7.43
CA MET A 50 13.92 -14.85 7.05
C MET A 50 14.01 -14.69 5.54
N ASP A 51 13.90 -15.81 4.83
CA ASP A 51 13.96 -15.76 3.39
C ASP A 51 12.80 -14.95 2.82
N GLN A 52 11.61 -15.17 3.37
CA GLN A 52 10.46 -14.41 2.91
C GLN A 52 10.62 -12.94 3.20
N MET A 53 11.18 -12.63 4.37
CA MET A 53 11.32 -11.25 4.75
C MET A 53 12.19 -10.49 3.77
N GLU A 54 13.24 -11.11 3.33
CA GLU A 54 14.13 -10.48 2.36
C GLU A 54 13.41 -10.24 1.05
N ALA A 55 12.70 -11.26 0.56
CA ALA A 55 11.98 -11.11 -0.68
C ALA A 55 10.85 -10.09 -0.58
N VAL A 56 10.12 -10.12 0.52
CA VAL A 56 9.03 -9.18 0.72
C VAL A 56 9.56 -7.76 0.79
N GLN A 57 10.70 -7.59 1.43
CA GLN A 57 11.28 -6.28 1.53
C GLN A 57 11.62 -5.71 0.16
N ASP A 58 12.18 -6.53 -0.70
CA ASP A 58 12.53 -6.08 -2.05
C ASP A 58 11.27 -5.74 -2.84
N ILE A 59 10.27 -6.59 -2.76
CA ILE A 59 9.03 -6.36 -3.48
C ILE A 59 8.36 -5.09 -2.98
N HIS A 60 8.32 -4.93 -1.67
CA HIS A 60 7.66 -3.77 -1.11
C HIS A 60 8.40 -2.48 -1.44
N HIS A 61 9.72 -2.54 -1.46
CA HIS A 61 10.50 -1.38 -1.80
C HIS A 61 10.18 -0.92 -3.22
N GLN A 62 10.07 -1.86 -4.12
CA GLN A 62 9.73 -1.53 -5.50
C GLN A 62 8.31 -0.98 -5.59
N PHE A 63 7.40 -1.59 -4.85
CA PHE A 63 6.04 -1.11 -4.82
C PHE A 63 5.97 0.34 -4.34
N CYS A 64 6.72 0.65 -3.29
CA CYS A 64 6.75 2.01 -2.77
C CYS A 64 7.22 3.00 -3.82
N ASN A 65 8.26 2.63 -4.54
CA ASN A 65 8.78 3.51 -5.57
C ASN A 65 7.76 3.74 -6.67
N GLU A 66 7.07 2.70 -7.07
CA GLU A 66 6.10 2.82 -8.14
C GLU A 66 4.89 3.62 -7.69
N MET A 67 4.50 3.48 -6.44
CA MET A 67 3.40 4.27 -5.94
C MET A 67 3.76 5.74 -5.89
N MET A 68 4.99 6.05 -5.55
CA MET A 68 5.40 7.45 -5.55
C MET A 68 5.43 8.03 -6.95
N LEU A 69 5.78 7.23 -7.93
CA LEU A 69 5.71 7.68 -9.30
C LEU A 69 4.26 7.97 -9.68
N ALA A 70 3.35 7.12 -9.28
CA ALA A 70 1.95 7.35 -9.56
C ALA A 70 1.46 8.64 -8.91
N SER A 71 1.97 8.95 -7.74
CA SER A 71 1.54 10.16 -7.05
C SER A 71 1.92 11.42 -7.82
N GLN A 72 2.93 11.32 -8.66
CA GLN A 72 3.37 12.48 -9.43
C GLN A 72 2.66 12.61 -10.75
N ALA A 73 1.97 11.57 -11.17
CA ALA A 73 1.21 11.62 -12.41
C ALA A 73 -0.19 12.13 -12.13
N GLN A 74 -0.97 12.31 -13.17
CA GLN A 74 -2.31 12.82 -13.00
C GLN A 74 -3.26 12.13 -13.95
N GLY A 75 -4.54 12.16 -13.61
CA GLY A 75 -5.57 11.68 -14.48
C GLY A 75 -5.43 10.21 -14.82
N ASP A 76 -5.61 9.90 -16.09
CA ASP A 76 -5.56 8.52 -16.52
C ASP A 76 -4.19 7.91 -16.35
N GLU A 77 -3.17 8.71 -16.47
CA GLU A 77 -1.82 8.19 -16.29
C GLU A 77 -1.61 7.74 -14.86
N ARG A 78 -2.09 8.52 -13.89
CA ARG A 78 -1.98 8.11 -12.50
C ARG A 78 -2.73 6.81 -12.27
N ALA A 79 -3.95 6.71 -12.82
CA ALA A 79 -4.73 5.50 -12.63
C ALA A 79 -4.03 4.29 -13.20
N ALA A 80 -3.42 4.45 -14.37
CA ALA A 80 -2.73 3.33 -14.99
C ALA A 80 -1.51 2.91 -14.19
N LEU A 81 -0.72 3.87 -13.74
CA LEU A 81 0.45 3.56 -12.95
C LEU A 81 0.08 2.91 -11.63
N LEU A 82 -0.98 3.41 -11.03
CA LEU A 82 -1.44 2.87 -9.77
C LEU A 82 -1.87 1.42 -9.93
N GLU A 83 -2.64 1.15 -10.95
CA GLU A 83 -3.11 -0.20 -11.18
C GLU A 83 -1.96 -1.14 -11.44
N GLN A 84 -0.99 -0.71 -12.23
CA GLN A 84 0.15 -1.54 -12.51
C GLN A 84 0.96 -1.83 -11.25
N ALA A 85 1.15 -0.81 -10.43
CA ALA A 85 1.93 -1.00 -9.21
C ALA A 85 1.27 -2.01 -8.29
N VAL A 86 -0.02 -1.87 -8.09
CA VAL A 86 -0.73 -2.77 -7.18
C VAL A 86 -0.78 -4.19 -7.72
N LYS A 87 -1.08 -4.33 -9.00
CA LYS A 87 -1.17 -5.66 -9.58
C LYS A 87 0.17 -6.38 -9.56
N LYS A 88 1.23 -5.66 -9.82
CA LYS A 88 2.54 -6.26 -9.81
C LYS A 88 2.92 -6.66 -8.40
N ASP A 89 2.62 -5.82 -7.44
CA ASP A 89 2.94 -6.11 -6.05
C ASP A 89 2.23 -7.38 -5.58
N VAL A 90 0.93 -7.48 -5.83
CA VAL A 90 0.20 -8.64 -5.34
C VAL A 90 0.65 -9.90 -6.06
N ARG A 91 1.02 -9.79 -7.33
CA ARG A 91 1.47 -10.96 -8.05
C ARG A 91 2.77 -11.49 -7.46
N TYR A 92 3.72 -10.61 -7.20
CA TYR A 92 5.00 -11.03 -6.64
C TYR A 92 4.85 -11.52 -5.22
N MET A 93 4.02 -10.87 -4.45
CA MET A 93 3.77 -11.34 -3.09
C MET A 93 3.15 -12.73 -3.09
N HIS A 94 2.32 -13.01 -4.08
CA HIS A 94 1.70 -14.31 -4.15
C HIS A 94 2.74 -15.40 -4.40
N TYR A 95 3.79 -15.10 -5.10
CA TYR A 95 4.84 -16.07 -5.31
C TYR A 95 5.63 -16.35 -4.05
N VAL A 96 5.77 -15.37 -3.20
CA VAL A 96 6.63 -15.49 -2.03
C VAL A 96 5.89 -15.96 -0.80
N LEU A 97 4.64 -15.58 -0.67
CA LEU A 97 3.87 -15.84 0.55
C LEU A 97 3.07 -17.13 0.43
N GLU A 98 2.85 -17.75 1.57
CA GLU A 98 1.93 -18.87 1.62
C GLU A 98 0.51 -18.34 1.56
N GLU A 99 -0.41 -19.25 1.35
CA GLU A 99 -1.79 -18.84 1.11
C GLU A 99 -2.34 -17.99 2.23
N LYS A 100 -2.12 -18.38 3.45
CA LYS A 100 -2.64 -17.63 4.58
C LYS A 100 -1.97 -16.28 4.69
N GLN A 101 -0.69 -16.24 4.46
CA GLN A 101 0.05 -14.99 4.51
C GLN A 101 -0.42 -14.06 3.40
N TYR A 102 -0.64 -14.62 2.24
CA TYR A 102 -1.06 -13.82 1.09
C TYR A 102 -2.43 -13.21 1.34
N LYS A 103 -3.36 -13.99 1.87
CA LYS A 103 -4.68 -13.46 2.16
C LYS A 103 -4.62 -12.34 3.18
N LYS A 104 -3.79 -12.51 4.20
CA LYS A 104 -3.66 -11.47 5.18
C LYS A 104 -3.01 -10.23 4.58
N TYR A 105 -2.04 -10.43 3.73
CA TYR A 105 -1.41 -9.30 3.07
C TYR A 105 -2.40 -8.53 2.20
N LEU A 106 -3.22 -9.25 1.46
CA LEU A 106 -4.23 -8.58 0.63
C LEU A 106 -5.18 -7.75 1.48
N LEU A 107 -5.56 -8.28 2.60
CA LEU A 107 -6.45 -7.56 3.48
C LEU A 107 -5.79 -6.28 3.96
N LEU A 108 -4.54 -6.36 4.36
CA LEU A 108 -3.82 -5.19 4.82
C LEU A 108 -3.65 -4.17 3.71
N LEU A 109 -3.32 -4.64 2.53
CA LEU A 109 -3.12 -3.74 1.41
C LEU A 109 -4.42 -3.03 1.03
N ASN A 110 -5.50 -3.79 0.90
CA ASN A 110 -6.76 -3.19 0.52
C ASN A 110 -7.24 -2.19 1.56
N THR A 111 -7.03 -2.52 2.82
CA THR A 111 -7.41 -1.62 3.89
C THR A 111 -6.63 -0.31 3.80
N THR A 112 -5.35 -0.43 3.56
CA THR A 112 -4.51 0.74 3.48
C THR A 112 -4.92 1.63 2.31
N LEU A 113 -5.15 1.00 1.15
CA LEU A 113 -5.53 1.78 -0.01
C LEU A 113 -6.86 2.47 0.19
N ASN A 114 -7.82 1.76 0.75
CA ASN A 114 -9.12 2.36 1.00
C ASN A 114 -9.03 3.53 1.97
N ASN A 115 -8.24 3.37 3.00
CA ASN A 115 -8.11 4.42 3.98
C ASN A 115 -7.46 5.66 3.42
N ARG A 116 -6.67 5.49 2.39
CA ARG A 116 -6.02 6.62 1.76
C ARG A 116 -6.79 7.15 0.58
N GLY A 117 -7.98 6.63 0.36
CA GLY A 117 -8.81 7.12 -0.75
C GLY A 117 -8.34 6.65 -2.11
N ILE A 118 -7.55 5.59 -2.15
CA ILE A 118 -7.03 5.07 -3.39
C ILE A 118 -7.85 3.88 -3.81
N ASN A 119 -8.49 3.97 -4.95
CA ASN A 119 -9.34 2.90 -5.44
C ASN A 119 -8.66 2.18 -6.56
N VAL A 120 -8.41 0.91 -6.34
CA VAL A 120 -7.79 0.08 -7.35
C VAL A 120 -8.50 -1.25 -7.36
N ASP A 121 -8.84 -1.71 -8.53
CA ASP A 121 -9.46 -3.00 -8.68
C ASP A 121 -8.34 -4.01 -8.84
N ASN A 122 -7.95 -4.64 -7.76
CA ASN A 122 -6.83 -5.55 -7.82
C ASN A 122 -7.25 -7.00 -7.67
N GLU A 123 -8.48 -7.29 -7.93
CA GLU A 123 -8.90 -8.67 -7.94
C GLU A 123 -9.03 -9.17 -9.31
#